data_b8157b95d0b0c654523c386800312fde
#
_entry.id   b8157b95d0b0c654523c386800312fde
#
_cell.length_a   1.000
_cell.length_b   1.000
_cell.length_c   1.000
_cell.angle_alpha   90.00
_cell.angle_beta   90.00
_cell.angle_gamma   90.00
#
_symmetry.space_group_name_H-M   'P 1'
#
loop_
_entity.id
_entity.type
_entity.pdbx_description
1 polymer ?
#
loop_
_entity_poly.entity_id
_entity_poly.type
_entity_poly.pdbx_seq_one_letter_code
_entity_poly.pdbx_strand_id
1 'polypeptide(L)'
;MKAFLTYLLKSAGLLSIFYLAYIILLRKETSFQINRRFLMGGILTSAVLPAIYFTRKVMVEANNFSFHEFPASTNITSENIASNFGAWEVLGISYLSVALFFLTKIFVQLFNIWQLIKQSKIHKIDGFNFLTTNTTVSPFSFFKFIVYNPAAHSEKDLQMILQHEKIHAAQWHSIDILIANLTTTLLWFNPLSWLYKKSVEQNLEYIADRETVAISGAKKSYQQALVKVSISNLQPALTNHFYQS
;
A
#
# COMPACT_ATOMS: atom_id res chain seq x y z
N MET A 1 -9.49 9.80 -21.15
CA MET A 1 -9.85 9.86 -19.72
C MET A 1 -10.93 8.84 -19.33
N LYS A 2 -12.07 8.71 -20.04
CA LYS A 2 -13.16 7.77 -19.70
C LYS A 2 -12.71 6.32 -19.51
N ALA A 3 -11.92 5.75 -20.45
CA ALA A 3 -11.42 4.37 -20.35
C ALA A 3 -10.55 4.13 -19.11
N PHE A 4 -9.70 5.07 -18.76
CA PHE A 4 -8.85 5.01 -17.57
C PHE A 4 -9.69 5.00 -16.28
N LEU A 5 -10.66 5.91 -16.15
CA LEU A 5 -11.55 5.93 -14.98
C LEU A 5 -12.38 4.65 -14.86
N THR A 6 -12.86 4.11 -16.00
CA THR A 6 -13.57 2.82 -16.00
C THR A 6 -12.67 1.67 -15.54
N TYR A 7 -11.41 1.65 -15.95
CA TYR A 7 -10.42 0.68 -15.46
C TYR A 7 -10.25 0.77 -13.94
N LEU A 8 -10.07 1.98 -13.40
CA LEU A 8 -9.93 2.19 -11.96
C LEU A 8 -11.15 1.72 -11.16
N LEU A 9 -12.35 2.00 -11.66
CA LEU A 9 -13.59 1.54 -11.02
C LEU A 9 -13.69 0.01 -11.01
N LYS A 10 -13.34 -0.66 -12.11
CA LYS A 10 -13.28 -2.13 -12.18
C LYS A 10 -12.25 -2.70 -11.20
N SER A 11 -11.04 -2.12 -11.14
CA SER A 11 -9.99 -2.51 -10.20
C SER A 11 -10.45 -2.34 -8.74
N ALA A 12 -11.08 -1.21 -8.43
CA ALA A 12 -11.61 -0.94 -7.09
C ALA A 12 -12.70 -1.93 -6.70
N GLY A 13 -13.61 -2.26 -7.63
CA GLY A 13 -14.65 -3.27 -7.41
C GLY A 13 -14.07 -4.66 -7.13
N LEU A 14 -13.11 -5.11 -7.94
CA LEU A 14 -12.44 -6.40 -7.74
C LEU A 14 -11.69 -6.45 -6.40
N LEU A 15 -10.92 -5.41 -6.07
CA LEU A 15 -10.22 -5.33 -4.78
C LEU A 15 -11.20 -5.42 -3.61
N SER A 16 -12.36 -4.76 -3.73
CA SER A 16 -13.41 -4.80 -2.71
C SER A 16 -13.99 -6.21 -2.54
N ILE A 17 -14.20 -6.94 -3.63
CA ILE A 17 -14.67 -8.33 -3.61
C ILE A 17 -13.62 -9.22 -2.91
N PHE A 18 -12.34 -9.11 -3.26
CA PHE A 18 -11.28 -9.84 -2.58
C PHE A 18 -11.19 -9.51 -1.10
N TYR A 19 -11.42 -8.25 -0.72
CA TYR A 19 -11.43 -7.83 0.68
C TYR A 19 -12.58 -8.47 1.46
N LEU A 20 -13.79 -8.46 0.90
CA LEU A 20 -14.94 -9.10 1.52
C LEU A 20 -14.74 -10.62 1.65
N ALA A 21 -14.22 -11.27 0.61
CA ALA A 21 -13.87 -12.68 0.67
C ALA A 21 -12.84 -12.98 1.78
N TYR A 22 -11.80 -12.13 1.90
CA TYR A 22 -10.84 -12.26 2.99
C TYR A 22 -11.48 -12.16 4.38
N ILE A 23 -12.35 -11.17 4.61
CA ILE A 23 -13.02 -11.00 5.90
C ILE A 23 -13.89 -12.21 6.27
N ILE A 24 -14.65 -12.72 5.29
CA ILE A 24 -15.62 -13.79 5.53
C ILE A 24 -14.92 -15.14 5.71
N LEU A 25 -13.91 -15.44 4.88
CA LEU A 25 -13.34 -16.78 4.79
C LEU A 25 -12.02 -16.94 5.56
N LEU A 26 -11.15 -15.91 5.55
CA LEU A 26 -9.74 -16.07 5.92
C LEU A 26 -9.33 -15.30 7.17
N ARG A 27 -10.02 -14.24 7.54
CA ARG A 27 -9.62 -13.36 8.66
C ARG A 27 -9.51 -14.10 10.00
N LYS A 28 -10.30 -15.15 10.20
CA LYS A 28 -10.33 -15.94 11.45
C LYS A 28 -9.34 -17.11 11.40
N GLU A 29 -8.75 -17.40 10.24
CA GLU A 29 -7.82 -18.49 10.08
C GLU A 29 -6.43 -18.12 10.63
N THR A 30 -5.78 -19.10 11.24
CA THR A 30 -4.42 -18.95 11.80
C THR A 30 -3.30 -19.20 10.79
N SER A 31 -3.65 -19.48 9.55
CA SER A 31 -2.71 -19.74 8.45
C SER A 31 -2.24 -18.44 7.81
N PHE A 32 -1.49 -17.60 8.54
CA PHE A 32 -1.09 -16.26 8.11
C PHE A 32 -0.33 -16.21 6.79
N GLN A 33 0.45 -17.25 6.44
CA GLN A 33 1.14 -17.33 5.14
C GLN A 33 0.16 -17.53 3.97
N ILE A 34 -0.93 -18.27 4.16
CA ILE A 34 -2.00 -18.42 3.15
C ILE A 34 -2.73 -17.08 3.01
N ASN A 35 -3.04 -16.42 4.13
CA ASN A 35 -3.66 -15.09 4.14
C ASN A 35 -2.82 -14.07 3.36
N ARG A 36 -1.49 -14.05 3.57
CA ARG A 36 -0.54 -13.20 2.83
C ARG A 36 -0.64 -13.44 1.32
N ARG A 37 -0.58 -14.70 0.89
CA ARG A 37 -0.66 -15.06 -0.54
C ARG A 37 -1.99 -14.64 -1.14
N PHE A 38 -3.09 -14.84 -0.43
CA PHE A 38 -4.42 -14.45 -0.86
C PHE A 38 -4.54 -12.93 -1.01
N LEU A 39 -4.10 -12.17 -0.01
CA LEU A 39 -4.12 -10.70 -0.04
C LEU A 39 -3.25 -10.15 -1.17
N MET A 40 -2.03 -10.65 -1.34
CA MET A 40 -1.15 -10.20 -2.44
C MET A 40 -1.68 -10.61 -3.80
N GLY A 41 -2.23 -11.84 -3.93
CA GLY A 41 -2.92 -12.32 -5.13
C GLY A 41 -4.13 -11.47 -5.49
N GLY A 42 -4.91 -11.04 -4.51
CA GLY A 42 -6.06 -10.14 -4.70
C GLY A 42 -5.66 -8.77 -5.28
N ILE A 43 -4.58 -8.18 -4.78
CA ILE A 43 -4.01 -6.94 -5.34
C ILE A 43 -3.60 -7.15 -6.80
N LEU A 44 -2.82 -8.21 -7.07
CA LEU A 44 -2.34 -8.50 -8.42
C LEU A 44 -3.50 -8.74 -9.38
N THR A 45 -4.49 -9.54 -8.99
CA THR A 45 -5.68 -9.84 -9.80
C THR A 45 -6.49 -8.57 -10.07
N SER A 46 -6.69 -7.71 -9.07
CA SER A 46 -7.43 -6.47 -9.22
C SER A 46 -6.73 -5.48 -10.16
N ALA A 47 -5.41 -5.53 -10.25
CA ALA A 47 -4.64 -4.71 -11.19
C ALA A 47 -4.61 -5.29 -12.61
N VAL A 48 -4.45 -6.61 -12.77
CA VAL A 48 -4.24 -7.22 -14.09
C VAL A 48 -5.54 -7.53 -14.81
N LEU A 49 -6.54 -8.08 -14.11
CA LEU A 49 -7.77 -8.58 -14.74
C LEU A 49 -8.55 -7.50 -15.51
N PRO A 50 -8.70 -6.25 -15.03
CA PRO A 50 -9.41 -5.21 -15.78
C PRO A 50 -8.70 -4.76 -17.06
N ALA A 51 -7.41 -5.09 -17.22
CA ALA A 51 -6.64 -4.78 -18.43
C ALA A 51 -6.87 -5.81 -19.57
N ILE A 52 -7.48 -6.96 -19.26
CA ILE A 52 -7.76 -8.01 -20.24
C ILE A 52 -9.10 -7.69 -20.92
N TYR A 53 -9.07 -7.39 -22.20
CA TYR A 53 -10.25 -7.09 -23.02
C TYR A 53 -10.52 -8.22 -24.00
N PHE A 54 -11.74 -8.76 -23.95
CA PHE A 54 -12.25 -9.66 -24.97
C PHE A 54 -13.15 -8.88 -25.92
N THR A 55 -12.68 -8.62 -27.14
CA THR A 55 -13.50 -7.97 -28.17
C THR A 55 -14.19 -9.03 -29.03
N ARG A 56 -15.51 -9.03 -29.02
CA ARG A 56 -16.31 -9.81 -29.95
C ARG A 56 -16.79 -8.88 -31.08
N LYS A 57 -16.33 -9.15 -32.30
CA LYS A 57 -16.88 -8.46 -33.48
C LYS A 57 -18.26 -9.01 -33.76
N VAL A 58 -19.30 -8.20 -33.60
CA VAL A 58 -20.66 -8.51 -34.04
C VAL A 58 -20.79 -7.88 -35.44
N MET A 59 -20.95 -8.73 -36.45
CA MET A 59 -21.34 -8.24 -37.79
C MET A 59 -22.80 -7.82 -37.69
N VAL A 60 -23.05 -6.55 -37.74
CA VAL A 60 -24.40 -5.99 -37.91
C VAL A 60 -24.58 -5.85 -39.41
N GLU A 61 -25.55 -6.58 -39.97
CA GLU A 61 -25.97 -6.36 -41.35
C GLU A 61 -26.45 -4.90 -41.46
N ALA A 62 -25.77 -4.12 -42.29
CA ALA A 62 -26.17 -2.78 -42.58
C ALA A 62 -27.49 -2.88 -43.34
N ASN A 63 -28.64 -2.66 -42.69
CA ASN A 63 -29.86 -2.37 -43.39
C ASN A 63 -29.58 -1.17 -44.31
N ASN A 64 -29.75 -1.38 -45.60
CA ASN A 64 -29.64 -0.32 -46.62
C ASN A 64 -30.68 0.77 -46.33
N PHE A 65 -30.32 1.67 -45.42
CA PHE A 65 -31.02 2.96 -45.35
C PHE A 65 -30.62 3.74 -46.61
N SER A 66 -31.51 3.84 -47.56
CA SER A 66 -31.37 4.77 -48.68
C SER A 66 -31.35 6.18 -48.07
N PHE A 67 -30.15 6.76 -48.05
CA PHE A 67 -30.00 8.17 -47.73
C PHE A 67 -30.67 8.96 -48.87
N HIS A 68 -31.81 9.57 -48.58
CA HIS A 68 -32.24 10.70 -49.40
C HIS A 68 -31.18 11.78 -49.26
N GLU A 69 -30.53 12.13 -50.36
CA GLU A 69 -29.61 13.24 -50.44
C GLU A 69 -30.33 14.53 -49.97
N PHE A 70 -30.03 14.94 -48.75
CA PHE A 70 -30.36 16.29 -48.33
C PHE A 70 -29.37 17.25 -49.00
N PRO A 71 -29.86 18.37 -49.59
CA PRO A 71 -28.99 19.37 -50.19
C PRO A 71 -27.98 19.85 -49.12
N ALA A 72 -26.72 19.78 -49.44
CA ALA A 72 -25.64 20.21 -48.57
C ALA A 72 -25.77 21.73 -48.29
N SER A 73 -26.41 22.05 -47.20
CA SER A 73 -26.33 23.40 -46.65
C SER A 73 -24.98 23.53 -45.99
N THR A 74 -24.03 24.11 -46.71
CA THR A 74 -22.69 24.46 -46.18
C THR A 74 -22.85 25.64 -45.22
N ASN A 75 -23.41 25.40 -44.05
CA ASN A 75 -23.16 26.27 -42.93
C ASN A 75 -21.84 25.84 -42.31
N ILE A 76 -20.76 26.48 -42.74
CA ILE A 76 -19.51 26.50 -42.04
C ILE A 76 -19.77 27.28 -40.74
N THR A 77 -20.37 26.62 -39.76
CA THR A 77 -20.32 27.08 -38.39
C THR A 77 -18.84 26.96 -38.00
N SER A 78 -18.19 28.13 -37.91
CA SER A 78 -16.92 28.22 -37.17
C SER A 78 -17.17 27.58 -35.81
N GLU A 79 -16.74 26.30 -35.66
CA GLU A 79 -16.63 25.70 -34.34
C GLU A 79 -15.66 26.60 -33.57
N ASN A 80 -16.25 27.41 -32.71
CA ASN A 80 -15.49 28.04 -31.66
C ASN A 80 -14.74 26.92 -30.95
N ILE A 81 -13.43 26.83 -31.18
CA ILE A 81 -12.49 26.03 -30.41
C ILE A 81 -12.35 26.71 -29.03
N ALA A 82 -13.47 26.91 -28.36
CA ALA A 82 -13.46 26.99 -26.92
C ALA A 82 -13.22 25.55 -26.48
N SER A 83 -12.03 25.28 -26.02
CA SER A 83 -11.68 24.02 -25.38
C SER A 83 -12.55 23.85 -24.13
N ASN A 84 -13.80 23.43 -24.36
CA ASN A 84 -14.68 23.05 -23.27
C ASN A 84 -14.06 21.81 -22.65
N PHE A 85 -13.34 22.00 -21.55
CA PHE A 85 -12.89 20.90 -20.70
C PHE A 85 -14.13 20.10 -20.34
N GLY A 86 -14.27 18.92 -20.92
CA GLY A 86 -15.39 18.05 -20.63
C GLY A 86 -15.33 17.57 -19.18
N ALA A 87 -16.47 17.20 -18.61
CA ALA A 87 -16.54 16.72 -17.23
C ALA A 87 -15.55 15.58 -16.94
N TRP A 88 -15.22 14.76 -17.93
CA TRP A 88 -14.26 13.65 -17.82
C TRP A 88 -12.82 14.11 -17.69
N GLU A 89 -12.45 15.22 -18.31
CA GLU A 89 -11.12 15.80 -18.17
C GLU A 89 -10.94 16.44 -16.78
N VAL A 90 -11.95 17.17 -16.30
CA VAL A 90 -11.94 17.74 -14.95
C VAL A 90 -11.82 16.65 -13.89
N LEU A 91 -12.63 15.59 -13.98
CA LEU A 91 -12.54 14.43 -13.07
C LEU A 91 -11.18 13.75 -13.14
N GLY A 92 -10.61 13.60 -14.34
CA GLY A 92 -9.29 12.99 -14.52
C GLY A 92 -8.19 13.83 -13.91
N ILE A 93 -8.21 15.15 -14.09
CA ILE A 93 -7.20 16.05 -13.52
C ILE A 93 -7.31 16.06 -12.00
N SER A 94 -8.50 16.13 -11.44
CA SER A 94 -8.71 16.08 -9.99
C SER A 94 -8.22 14.76 -9.39
N TYR A 95 -8.51 13.63 -10.03
CA TYR A 95 -8.01 12.33 -9.62
C TYR A 95 -6.48 12.30 -9.61
N LEU A 96 -5.84 12.74 -10.70
CA LEU A 96 -4.38 12.75 -10.82
C LEU A 96 -3.71 13.65 -9.79
N SER A 97 -4.30 14.80 -9.47
CA SER A 97 -3.78 15.71 -8.46
C SER A 97 -3.73 15.07 -7.08
N VAL A 98 -4.79 14.37 -6.68
CA VAL A 98 -4.84 13.67 -5.39
C VAL A 98 -3.90 12.44 -5.39
N ALA A 99 -3.87 11.68 -6.49
CA ALA A 99 -2.95 10.54 -6.62
C ALA A 99 -1.49 11.00 -6.54
N LEU A 100 -1.13 12.11 -7.20
CA LEU A 100 0.20 12.71 -7.16
C LEU A 100 0.56 13.16 -5.73
N PHE A 101 -0.38 13.75 -5.00
CA PHE A 101 -0.16 14.11 -3.60
C PHE A 101 0.21 12.90 -2.74
N PHE A 102 -0.53 11.77 -2.86
CA PHE A 102 -0.19 10.55 -2.12
C PHE A 102 1.12 9.91 -2.58
N LEU A 103 1.41 9.92 -3.89
CA LEU A 103 2.70 9.44 -4.42
C LEU A 103 3.87 10.26 -3.87
N THR A 104 3.71 11.58 -3.80
CA THR A 104 4.72 12.47 -3.21
C THR A 104 4.97 12.13 -1.73
N LYS A 105 3.91 11.82 -0.96
CA LYS A 105 4.06 11.36 0.43
C LYS A 105 4.88 10.07 0.52
N ILE A 106 4.59 9.07 -0.32
CA ILE A 106 5.38 7.82 -0.36
C ILE A 106 6.83 8.12 -0.71
N PHE A 107 7.07 8.95 -1.72
CA PHE A 107 8.42 9.32 -2.14
C PHE A 107 9.22 10.02 -1.02
N VAL A 108 8.60 10.97 -0.31
CA VAL A 108 9.22 11.66 0.83
C VAL A 108 9.54 10.66 1.95
N GLN A 109 8.63 9.71 2.25
CA GLN A 109 8.90 8.67 3.25
C GLN A 109 10.09 7.79 2.86
N LEU A 110 10.15 7.34 1.62
CA LEU A 110 11.27 6.54 1.11
C LEU A 110 12.60 7.33 1.11
N PHE A 111 12.53 8.60 0.75
CA PHE A 111 13.70 9.49 0.78
C PHE A 111 14.22 9.69 2.21
N ASN A 112 13.34 9.89 3.18
CA ASN A 112 13.72 10.00 4.60
C ASN A 112 14.36 8.71 5.12
N ILE A 113 13.82 7.54 4.77
CA ILE A 113 14.43 6.25 5.12
C ILE A 113 15.82 6.12 4.47
N TRP A 114 15.95 6.45 3.20
CA TRP A 114 17.22 6.41 2.50
C TRP A 114 18.27 7.35 3.12
N GLN A 115 17.87 8.58 3.50
CA GLN A 115 18.74 9.52 4.19
C GLN A 115 19.19 8.98 5.55
N LEU A 116 18.28 8.39 6.32
CA LEU A 116 18.59 7.76 7.60
C LEU A 116 19.60 6.63 7.43
N ILE A 117 19.43 5.78 6.42
CA ILE A 117 20.35 4.69 6.10
C ILE A 117 21.75 5.24 5.80
N LYS A 118 21.86 6.31 5.01
CA LYS A 118 23.14 6.93 4.67
C LYS A 118 23.88 7.54 5.87
N GLN A 119 23.16 8.06 6.85
CA GLN A 119 23.72 8.73 8.03
C GLN A 119 24.06 7.77 9.17
N SER A 120 23.59 6.54 9.12
CA SER A 120 23.75 5.55 10.19
C SER A 120 25.02 4.73 10.02
N LYS A 121 25.59 4.27 11.15
CA LYS A 121 26.70 3.30 11.14
C LYS A 121 26.15 1.91 10.80
N ILE A 122 26.70 1.28 9.78
CA ILE A 122 26.24 -0.02 9.28
C ILE A 122 27.14 -1.11 9.84
N HIS A 123 26.52 -2.10 10.50
CA HIS A 123 27.15 -3.34 10.95
C HIS A 123 26.50 -4.51 10.21
N LYS A 124 27.27 -5.27 9.45
CA LYS A 124 26.76 -6.40 8.68
C LYS A 124 26.87 -7.69 9.50
N ILE A 125 25.74 -8.32 9.82
CA ILE A 125 25.66 -9.56 10.61
C ILE A 125 24.64 -10.49 9.93
N ASP A 126 25.00 -11.73 9.69
CA ASP A 126 24.11 -12.79 9.13
C ASP A 126 23.39 -12.38 7.81
N GLY A 127 24.03 -11.58 6.97
CA GLY A 127 23.44 -11.11 5.71
C GLY A 127 22.44 -9.94 5.84
N PHE A 128 22.24 -9.40 7.05
CA PHE A 128 21.47 -8.19 7.32
C PHE A 128 22.38 -7.02 7.65
N ASN A 129 21.91 -5.82 7.37
CA ASN A 129 22.59 -4.57 7.67
C ASN A 129 21.94 -3.94 8.90
N PHE A 130 22.60 -4.03 10.05
CA PHE A 130 22.16 -3.39 11.28
C PHE A 130 22.65 -1.95 11.32
N LEU A 131 21.71 -1.02 11.52
CA LEU A 131 21.98 0.41 11.59
C LEU A 131 21.69 0.92 13.00
N THR A 132 22.71 1.42 13.65
CA THR A 132 22.57 2.08 14.95
C THR A 132 22.35 3.57 14.76
N THR A 133 21.32 4.09 15.43
CA THR A 133 21.02 5.53 15.45
C THR A 133 20.88 6.02 16.88
N ASN A 134 21.20 7.30 17.10
CA ASN A 134 21.00 7.96 18.39
C ASN A 134 19.63 8.67 18.45
N THR A 135 18.84 8.64 17.37
CA THR A 135 17.52 9.24 17.35
C THR A 135 16.51 8.36 18.10
N THR A 136 15.51 8.98 18.70
CA THR A 136 14.39 8.29 19.38
C THR A 136 13.40 7.74 18.36
N VAL A 137 13.85 6.80 17.52
CA VAL A 137 12.98 6.06 16.59
C VAL A 137 12.72 4.66 17.14
N SER A 138 11.49 4.20 16.95
CA SER A 138 11.16 2.79 17.16
C SER A 138 11.96 1.93 16.23
N PRO A 139 12.46 0.77 16.67
CA PRO A 139 13.09 -0.19 15.77
C PRO A 139 12.19 -0.52 14.59
N PHE A 140 12.75 -0.63 13.40
CA PHE A 140 12.05 -1.02 12.19
C PHE A 140 12.99 -1.66 11.18
N SER A 141 12.42 -2.44 10.26
CA SER A 141 13.14 -3.03 9.14
C SER A 141 12.65 -2.49 7.80
N PHE A 142 13.58 -2.28 6.88
CA PHE A 142 13.29 -1.92 5.49
C PHE A 142 14.21 -2.71 4.55
N PHE A 143 13.66 -3.62 3.77
CA PHE A 143 14.39 -4.65 3.03
C PHE A 143 15.33 -5.43 3.95
N LYS A 144 16.64 -5.35 3.70
CA LYS A 144 17.70 -6.00 4.52
C LYS A 144 18.32 -5.07 5.57
N PHE A 145 17.79 -3.85 5.72
CA PHE A 145 18.26 -2.88 6.70
C PHE A 145 17.38 -2.95 7.96
N ILE A 146 18.00 -3.06 9.12
CA ILE A 146 17.33 -3.07 10.43
C ILE A 146 17.86 -1.88 11.22
N VAL A 147 17.02 -0.92 11.51
CA VAL A 147 17.35 0.32 12.22
C VAL A 147 16.89 0.22 13.66
N TYR A 148 17.78 0.57 14.60
CA TYR A 148 17.45 0.56 16.02
C TYR A 148 18.32 1.53 16.82
N ASN A 149 17.82 1.91 18.00
CA ASN A 149 18.58 2.66 19.00
C ASN A 149 18.92 1.75 20.17
N PRO A 150 20.20 1.38 20.38
CA PRO A 150 20.58 0.50 21.47
C PRO A 150 20.33 1.07 22.87
N ALA A 151 20.32 2.42 23.01
CA ALA A 151 20.09 3.07 24.30
C ALA A 151 18.62 3.13 24.72
N ALA A 152 17.67 2.85 23.80
CA ALA A 152 16.24 2.97 24.06
C ALA A 152 15.60 1.77 24.76
N HIS A 153 16.28 0.61 24.77
CA HIS A 153 15.73 -0.65 25.23
C HIS A 153 16.71 -1.42 26.12
N SER A 154 16.19 -2.27 27.02
CA SER A 154 17.03 -3.23 27.75
C SER A 154 17.62 -4.25 26.77
N GLU A 155 18.78 -4.81 27.07
CA GLU A 155 19.45 -5.78 26.18
C GLU A 155 18.55 -6.98 25.84
N LYS A 156 17.81 -7.50 26.82
CA LYS A 156 16.88 -8.61 26.65
C LYS A 156 15.70 -8.24 25.74
N ASP A 157 15.09 -7.06 25.95
CA ASP A 157 13.98 -6.60 25.12
C ASP A 157 14.47 -6.33 23.69
N LEU A 158 15.67 -5.72 23.55
CA LEU A 158 16.27 -5.41 22.25
C LEU A 158 16.53 -6.67 21.42
N GLN A 159 17.04 -7.74 22.02
CA GLN A 159 17.24 -9.01 21.29
C GLN A 159 15.95 -9.57 20.70
N MET A 160 14.85 -9.50 21.45
CA MET A 160 13.53 -9.97 20.97
C MET A 160 12.97 -9.08 19.86
N ILE A 161 13.14 -7.76 19.99
CA ILE A 161 12.71 -6.80 18.97
C ILE A 161 13.52 -7.00 17.68
N LEU A 162 14.83 -7.11 17.79
CA LEU A 162 15.71 -7.36 16.64
C LEU A 162 15.40 -8.69 15.94
N GLN A 163 15.00 -9.71 16.71
CA GLN A 163 14.57 -10.98 16.13
C GLN A 163 13.27 -10.81 15.32
N HIS A 164 12.32 -10.02 15.81
CA HIS A 164 11.08 -9.67 15.08
C HIS A 164 11.41 -8.92 13.78
N GLU A 165 12.27 -7.89 13.84
CA GLU A 165 12.70 -7.13 12.67
C GLU A 165 13.48 -7.98 11.64
N LYS A 166 14.27 -8.95 12.11
CA LYS A 166 14.93 -9.92 11.23
C LYS A 166 13.94 -10.72 10.40
N ILE A 167 12.80 -11.10 10.97
CA ILE A 167 11.77 -11.85 10.24
C ILE A 167 11.16 -10.99 9.14
N HIS A 168 10.83 -9.73 9.43
CA HIS A 168 10.34 -8.80 8.42
C HIS A 168 11.35 -8.64 7.28
N ALA A 169 12.64 -8.48 7.60
CA ALA A 169 13.70 -8.33 6.61
C ALA A 169 13.92 -9.61 5.79
N ALA A 170 13.90 -10.79 6.45
CA ALA A 170 14.10 -12.09 5.82
C ALA A 170 12.97 -12.44 4.83
N GLN A 171 11.73 -12.10 5.18
CA GLN A 171 10.56 -12.41 4.36
C GLN A 171 10.17 -11.29 3.39
N TRP A 172 10.97 -10.23 3.29
CA TRP A 172 10.77 -9.11 2.36
C TRP A 172 9.40 -8.42 2.54
N HIS A 173 8.91 -8.31 3.78
CA HIS A 173 7.62 -7.70 4.10
C HIS A 173 7.52 -6.25 3.59
N SER A 174 8.65 -5.55 3.43
CA SER A 174 8.69 -4.20 2.83
C SER A 174 8.11 -4.14 1.43
N ILE A 175 8.24 -5.21 0.62
CA ILE A 175 7.65 -5.27 -0.72
C ILE A 175 6.13 -5.29 -0.64
N ASP A 176 5.57 -6.12 0.24
CA ASP A 176 4.12 -6.24 0.41
C ASP A 176 3.51 -4.89 0.86
N ILE A 177 4.17 -4.22 1.81
CA ILE A 177 3.76 -2.89 2.30
C ILE A 177 3.84 -1.84 1.18
N LEU A 178 4.90 -1.83 0.36
CA LEU A 178 5.03 -0.90 -0.75
C LEU A 178 3.95 -1.12 -1.81
N ILE A 179 3.67 -2.37 -2.17
CA ILE A 179 2.61 -2.73 -3.12
C ILE A 179 1.23 -2.32 -2.57
N ALA A 180 0.96 -2.60 -1.29
CA ALA A 180 -0.29 -2.19 -0.64
C ALA A 180 -0.44 -0.66 -0.60
N ASN A 181 0.64 0.08 -0.28
CA ASN A 181 0.66 1.55 -0.31
C ASN A 181 0.39 2.10 -1.72
N LEU A 182 1.05 1.55 -2.74
CA LEU A 182 0.85 1.96 -4.13
C LEU A 182 -0.60 1.70 -4.58
N THR A 183 -1.14 0.51 -4.26
CA THR A 183 -2.53 0.15 -4.56
C THR A 183 -3.51 1.12 -3.89
N THR A 184 -3.30 1.43 -2.61
CA THR A 184 -4.14 2.39 -1.88
C THR A 184 -4.03 3.80 -2.45
N THR A 185 -2.86 4.20 -2.91
CA THR A 185 -2.65 5.49 -3.58
C THR A 185 -3.37 5.58 -4.91
N LEU A 186 -3.33 4.52 -5.72
CA LEU A 186 -4.06 4.46 -6.99
C LEU A 186 -5.57 4.37 -6.79
N LEU A 187 -6.02 3.67 -5.76
CA LEU A 187 -7.43 3.50 -5.43
C LEU A 187 -7.85 4.33 -4.21
N TRP A 188 -7.27 5.52 -4.04
CA TRP A 188 -7.45 6.39 -2.86
C TRP A 188 -8.92 6.71 -2.56
N PHE A 189 -9.76 6.79 -3.58
CA PHE A 189 -11.19 7.06 -3.49
C PHE A 189 -12.00 5.88 -2.95
N ASN A 190 -11.43 4.67 -2.91
CA ASN A 190 -12.09 3.47 -2.38
C ASN A 190 -11.70 3.25 -0.91
N PRO A 191 -12.62 3.42 0.06
CA PRO A 191 -12.31 3.21 1.47
C PRO A 191 -11.89 1.78 1.79
N LEU A 192 -12.35 0.78 1.03
CA LEU A 192 -11.97 -0.62 1.24
C LEU A 192 -10.51 -0.88 0.88
N SER A 193 -9.88 -0.07 0.02
CA SER A 193 -8.45 -0.18 -0.27
C SER A 193 -7.59 0.14 0.97
N TRP A 194 -8.00 1.08 1.79
CA TRP A 194 -7.33 1.43 3.05
C TRP A 194 -7.47 0.33 4.10
N LEU A 195 -8.66 -0.27 4.20
CA LEU A 195 -8.89 -1.41 5.09
C LEU A 195 -8.15 -2.66 4.60
N TYR A 196 -8.05 -2.85 3.29
CA TYR A 196 -7.27 -3.91 2.67
C TYR A 196 -5.78 -3.79 3.05
N LYS A 197 -5.19 -2.60 2.87
CA LYS A 197 -3.82 -2.30 3.28
C LYS A 197 -3.61 -2.61 4.76
N LYS A 198 -4.50 -2.14 5.64
CA LYS A 198 -4.43 -2.43 7.07
C LYS A 198 -4.44 -3.93 7.36
N SER A 199 -5.22 -4.72 6.61
CA SER A 199 -5.26 -6.18 6.76
C SER A 199 -3.97 -6.84 6.29
N VAL A 200 -3.32 -6.32 5.22
CA VAL A 200 -1.99 -6.76 4.81
C VAL A 200 -0.99 -6.50 5.93
N GLU A 201 -0.90 -5.27 6.43
CA GLU A 201 -0.01 -4.90 7.53
C GLU A 201 -0.20 -5.78 8.76
N GLN A 202 -1.45 -5.93 9.24
CA GLN A 202 -1.76 -6.78 10.39
C GLN A 202 -1.37 -8.25 10.19
N ASN A 203 -1.56 -8.79 8.98
CA ASN A 203 -1.19 -10.17 8.70
C ASN A 203 0.33 -10.36 8.72
N LEU A 204 1.11 -9.38 8.24
CA LEU A 204 2.57 -9.40 8.29
C LEU A 204 3.08 -9.36 9.75
N GLU A 205 2.45 -8.54 10.60
CA GLU A 205 2.73 -8.52 12.04
C GLU A 205 2.47 -9.89 12.68
N TYR A 206 1.33 -10.52 12.38
CA TYR A 206 1.02 -11.87 12.91
C TYR A 206 2.03 -12.92 12.47
N ILE A 207 2.58 -12.82 11.26
CA ILE A 207 3.65 -13.71 10.80
C ILE A 207 4.92 -13.48 11.63
N ALA A 208 5.35 -12.22 11.76
CA ALA A 208 6.55 -11.87 12.49
C ALA A 208 6.46 -12.23 13.99
N ASP A 209 5.33 -11.92 14.62
CA ASP A 209 5.04 -12.28 16.01
C ASP A 209 5.11 -13.79 16.25
N ARG A 210 4.39 -14.55 15.41
CA ARG A 210 4.35 -16.00 15.52
C ARG A 210 5.72 -16.64 15.38
N GLU A 211 6.52 -16.21 14.41
CA GLU A 211 7.85 -16.74 14.18
C GLU A 211 8.83 -16.32 15.26
N THR A 212 8.74 -15.08 15.75
CA THR A 212 9.56 -14.61 16.88
C THR A 212 9.28 -15.43 18.14
N VAL A 213 8.02 -15.69 18.45
CA VAL A 213 7.65 -16.53 19.60
C VAL A 213 8.12 -17.98 19.42
N ALA A 214 8.03 -18.53 18.20
CA ALA A 214 8.49 -19.87 17.91
C ALA A 214 10.01 -20.04 18.10
N ILE A 215 10.78 -19.03 17.71
CA ILE A 215 12.25 -19.03 17.85
C ILE A 215 12.68 -18.77 19.30
N SER A 216 12.05 -17.81 19.97
CA SER A 216 12.47 -17.41 21.32
C SER A 216 12.01 -18.37 22.41
N GLY A 217 10.93 -19.15 22.19
CA GLY A 217 10.26 -19.99 23.18
C GLY A 217 9.63 -19.23 24.36
N ALA A 218 9.76 -17.89 24.40
CA ALA A 218 9.46 -17.06 25.57
C ALA A 218 8.28 -16.11 25.31
N LYS A 219 7.08 -16.67 25.08
CA LYS A 219 5.86 -15.91 24.73
C LYS A 219 5.56 -14.73 25.67
N LYS A 220 5.65 -14.95 27.00
CA LYS A 220 5.35 -13.90 28.00
C LYS A 220 6.37 -12.73 27.91
N SER A 221 7.66 -13.04 27.82
CA SER A 221 8.70 -12.02 27.73
C SER A 221 8.57 -11.21 26.44
N TYR A 222 8.22 -11.85 25.31
CA TYR A 222 7.97 -11.19 24.04
C TYR A 222 6.77 -10.24 24.12
N GLN A 223 5.65 -10.68 24.69
CA GLN A 223 4.46 -9.84 24.86
C GLN A 223 4.76 -8.62 25.75
N GLN A 224 5.55 -8.78 26.82
CA GLN A 224 5.98 -7.66 27.66
C GLN A 224 6.87 -6.66 26.92
N ALA A 225 7.79 -7.14 26.07
CA ALA A 225 8.64 -6.28 25.24
C ALA A 225 7.80 -5.46 24.25
N LEU A 226 6.84 -6.08 23.56
CA LEU A 226 5.94 -5.39 22.63
C LEU A 226 5.12 -4.30 23.33
N VAL A 227 4.56 -4.58 24.50
CA VAL A 227 3.79 -3.59 25.29
C VAL A 227 4.67 -2.40 25.66
N LYS A 228 5.91 -2.62 26.10
CA LYS A 228 6.85 -1.54 26.42
C LYS A 228 7.15 -0.65 25.20
N VAL A 229 7.40 -1.26 24.03
CA VAL A 229 7.63 -0.51 22.78
C VAL A 229 6.39 0.30 22.40
N SER A 230 5.19 -0.27 22.51
CA SER A 230 3.95 0.43 22.21
C SER A 230 3.71 1.62 23.13
N ILE A 231 4.00 1.50 24.42
CA ILE A 231 3.86 2.59 25.40
C ILE A 231 4.91 3.68 25.13
N SER A 232 6.16 3.33 24.83
CA SER A 232 7.21 4.31 24.53
C SER A 232 6.90 5.13 23.27
N ASN A 233 6.20 4.54 22.29
CA ASN A 233 5.75 5.24 21.09
C ASN A 233 4.54 6.16 21.33
N LEU A 234 3.73 5.90 22.34
CA LEU A 234 2.56 6.73 22.69
C LEU A 234 2.95 8.00 23.48
N GLN A 235 4.00 7.94 24.28
CA GLN A 235 4.43 9.08 25.10
C GLN A 235 4.83 10.34 24.31
N PRO A 236 5.60 10.28 23.21
CA PRO A 236 5.91 11.47 22.42
C PRO A 236 4.70 12.07 21.70
N ALA A 237 3.73 11.25 21.30
CA ALA A 237 2.54 11.71 20.60
C ALA A 237 1.59 12.52 21.52
N LEU A 238 1.51 12.16 22.80
CA LEU A 238 0.69 12.88 23.77
C LEU A 238 1.33 14.19 24.24
N THR A 239 2.67 14.26 24.30
CA THR A 239 3.38 15.48 24.69
C THR A 239 3.49 16.51 23.57
N ASN A 240 3.56 16.07 22.29
CA ASN A 240 3.65 17.01 21.15
C ASN A 240 2.33 17.72 20.80
N HIS A 241 1.17 17.21 21.20
CA HIS A 241 -0.11 17.87 20.95
C HIS A 241 -0.40 19.05 21.90
N PHE A 242 0.31 19.15 23.03
CA PHE A 242 0.11 20.24 24.00
C PHE A 242 1.06 21.43 23.84
N TYR A 243 2.09 21.35 22.99
CA TYR A 243 3.08 22.41 22.78
C TYR A 243 2.98 23.10 21.40
N GLN A 244 1.96 22.84 20.58
CA GLN A 244 1.69 23.53 19.31
C GLN A 244 0.32 24.24 19.34
N SER A 245 0.04 24.97 20.40
CA SER A 245 -1.04 25.99 20.42
C SER A 245 -0.44 27.34 20.60
#